data_7398cf79dcf4f68654a9a2a48908ada7
#
_entry.id   7398cf79dcf4f68654a9a2a48908ada7
#
_cell.length_a   1.000
_cell.length_b   1.000
_cell.length_c   1.000
_cell.angle_alpha   90.00
_cell.angle_beta   90.00
_cell.angle_gamma   90.00
#
_symmetry.space_group_name_H-M   'P 1'
#
loop_
_entity.id
_entity.type
_entity.pdbx_description
1 polymer ?
#
loop_
_entity_poly.entity_id
_entity_poly.type
_entity_poly.pdbx_seq_one_letter_code
_entity_poly.pdbx_strand_id
1 'polypeptide(L)'
;MSEQVSANVDVKPEQSAPEKKKAKKSWLRKINPLLWVTVIVPTLCSGVYYGLFASDQFTSQSSFVVRSPKSQSSFNGLGAILQGSGFSRAQDDIYTVQEYMQSRSALDALRKKMPVRDFYEKEGDIFSRFNGFGLRGEDEAFYQYYRDKVSIHFDSVSGISNLSVTSFNAGESQKINDALLKQGEVLINQLNERARQDTIRYAQEVVNSAEEKVKEASAQLTKFRVSNGIFDLKAQSDVQMGLVSKLQDELIVIQTQLDQVKAVTPENPQIPGLIAREKSLRKEISQQMKAISGGGEGSLSNQAAEYQRVYLENELAEKQLAAAMTSLESAKAEADRQQLYLEVISQPNKPDLAHEPNRLYNIVATFVIGLIVYGIAVLLTASIREHKN
;
A
#
# COMPACT_ATOMS: atom_id res chain seq x y z
N MET A 1 -50.19 -88.52 -73.36
CA MET A 1 -50.84 -89.57 -72.59
C MET A 1 -51.18 -89.02 -71.21
N SER A 2 -52.46 -88.92 -71.00
CA SER A 2 -53.31 -89.05 -69.87
C SER A 2 -53.05 -88.06 -68.72
N GLU A 3 -53.93 -87.21 -68.46
CA GLU A 3 -55.30 -87.28 -67.90
C GLU A 3 -55.26 -86.76 -66.46
N GLN A 4 -55.98 -85.64 -66.26
CA GLN A 4 -57.15 -85.40 -65.43
C GLN A 4 -56.86 -85.47 -63.91
N VAL A 5 -57.47 -84.66 -63.01
CA VAL A 5 -58.85 -84.14 -62.88
C VAL A 5 -58.85 -83.01 -61.81
N SER A 6 -59.70 -82.08 -62.06
CA SER A 6 -60.20 -80.96 -61.23
C SER A 6 -60.55 -81.26 -59.77
N ALA A 7 -60.44 -80.28 -58.93
CA ALA A 7 -61.43 -79.92 -57.95
C ALA A 7 -61.35 -78.47 -57.50
N ASN A 8 -62.40 -77.74 -57.79
CA ASN A 8 -62.76 -76.43 -57.44
C ASN A 8 -63.16 -76.36 -55.91
N VAL A 9 -62.55 -75.55 -55.12
CA VAL A 9 -63.14 -75.13 -53.83
C VAL A 9 -62.96 -73.57 -53.73
N ASP A 10 -64.10 -72.92 -53.87
CA ASP A 10 -64.33 -71.52 -53.54
C ASP A 10 -63.98 -71.23 -52.08
N VAL A 11 -63.00 -70.35 -51.81
CA VAL A 11 -62.87 -69.68 -50.48
C VAL A 11 -62.83 -68.21 -50.69
N LYS A 12 -63.85 -67.54 -50.18
CA LYS A 12 -64.07 -66.13 -50.08
C LYS A 12 -62.86 -65.39 -49.48
N PRO A 13 -62.34 -64.25 -49.97
CA PRO A 13 -61.38 -63.42 -49.28
C PRO A 13 -62.05 -62.61 -48.18
N GLU A 14 -61.64 -62.91 -46.93
CA GLU A 14 -62.00 -62.18 -45.74
C GLU A 14 -61.32 -60.80 -45.78
N GLN A 15 -62.15 -59.77 -45.83
CA GLN A 15 -61.72 -58.38 -45.83
C GLN A 15 -61.13 -58.04 -44.46
N SER A 16 -59.81 -57.99 -44.31
CA SER A 16 -59.12 -57.36 -43.17
C SER A 16 -59.31 -55.85 -43.24
N ALA A 17 -60.09 -55.31 -42.29
CA ALA A 17 -60.31 -53.91 -42.08
C ALA A 17 -58.95 -53.15 -41.79
N PRO A 18 -58.79 -51.91 -42.22
CA PRO A 18 -57.55 -51.14 -41.95
C PRO A 18 -57.52 -50.82 -40.45
N GLU A 19 -56.52 -51.33 -39.76
CA GLU A 19 -56.19 -50.98 -38.37
C GLU A 19 -55.86 -49.48 -38.29
N LYS A 20 -56.78 -48.68 -37.70
CA LYS A 20 -56.64 -47.26 -37.47
C LYS A 20 -55.48 -47.01 -36.54
N LYS A 21 -54.37 -46.41 -37.03
CA LYS A 21 -53.33 -45.73 -36.25
C LYS A 21 -53.93 -44.63 -35.41
N LYS A 22 -54.51 -44.94 -34.26
CA LYS A 22 -55.00 -44.00 -33.23
C LYS A 22 -54.34 -44.32 -31.87
N ALA A 23 -53.00 -44.22 -31.79
CA ALA A 23 -52.33 -44.50 -30.53
C ALA A 23 -51.20 -43.51 -30.16
N LYS A 24 -51.17 -42.30 -30.73
CA LYS A 24 -50.16 -41.31 -30.29
C LYS A 24 -50.70 -40.02 -29.65
N LYS A 25 -52.00 -39.87 -29.53
CA LYS A 25 -52.58 -38.63 -29.00
C LYS A 25 -53.09 -38.71 -27.55
N SER A 26 -53.07 -39.89 -26.90
CA SER A 26 -53.62 -40.07 -25.55
C SER A 26 -52.61 -40.01 -24.40
N TRP A 27 -51.30 -40.16 -24.65
CA TRP A 27 -50.31 -40.10 -23.58
C TRP A 27 -50.01 -38.68 -23.09
N LEU A 28 -49.98 -37.69 -24.01
CA LEU A 28 -49.82 -36.25 -23.67
C LEU A 28 -51.00 -35.68 -22.86
N ARG A 29 -52.17 -36.31 -22.89
CA ARG A 29 -53.39 -35.85 -22.21
C ARG A 29 -53.50 -36.34 -20.76
N LYS A 30 -52.61 -37.26 -20.31
CA LYS A 30 -52.56 -37.80 -18.93
C LYS A 30 -51.52 -37.13 -18.05
N ILE A 31 -50.72 -36.18 -18.61
CA ILE A 31 -49.68 -35.47 -17.84
C ILE A 31 -50.38 -34.37 -17.04
N ASN A 32 -50.13 -34.33 -15.71
CA ASN A 32 -50.70 -33.33 -14.79
C ASN A 32 -50.39 -31.91 -15.35
N PRO A 33 -51.39 -31.03 -15.49
CA PRO A 33 -51.16 -29.67 -16.05
C PRO A 33 -50.10 -28.92 -15.24
N LEU A 34 -49.96 -29.23 -13.97
CA LEU A 34 -48.97 -28.68 -13.08
C LEU A 34 -47.52 -29.01 -13.56
N LEU A 35 -47.27 -30.24 -14.05
CA LEU A 35 -45.96 -30.63 -14.60
C LEU A 35 -45.64 -29.88 -15.90
N TRP A 36 -46.65 -29.62 -16.72
CA TRP A 36 -46.44 -28.81 -17.93
C TRP A 36 -45.96 -27.40 -17.59
N VAL A 37 -46.59 -26.73 -16.62
CA VAL A 37 -46.31 -25.33 -16.25
C VAL A 37 -44.98 -25.20 -15.50
N THR A 38 -44.66 -26.13 -14.59
CA THR A 38 -43.47 -26.00 -13.71
C THR A 38 -42.20 -26.63 -14.29
N VAL A 39 -42.31 -27.62 -15.19
CA VAL A 39 -41.13 -28.31 -15.73
C VAL A 39 -41.02 -28.14 -17.24
N ILE A 40 -42.05 -28.55 -18.01
CA ILE A 40 -41.91 -28.66 -19.45
C ILE A 40 -41.79 -27.29 -20.12
N VAL A 41 -42.65 -26.34 -19.79
CA VAL A 41 -42.61 -24.99 -20.39
C VAL A 41 -41.34 -24.25 -20.06
N PRO A 42 -40.87 -24.14 -18.79
CA PRO A 42 -39.62 -23.46 -18.49
C PRO A 42 -38.40 -24.13 -19.15
N THR A 43 -38.37 -25.48 -19.21
CA THR A 43 -37.24 -26.20 -19.84
C THR A 43 -37.25 -25.98 -21.38
N LEU A 44 -38.40 -25.98 -22.02
CA LEU A 44 -38.50 -25.64 -23.45
C LEU A 44 -38.08 -24.19 -23.72
N CYS A 45 -38.56 -23.24 -22.94
CA CYS A 45 -38.16 -21.83 -23.05
C CYS A 45 -36.64 -21.69 -22.85
N SER A 46 -36.07 -22.33 -21.85
CA SER A 46 -34.63 -22.38 -21.60
C SER A 46 -33.87 -23.00 -22.79
N GLY A 47 -34.37 -24.11 -23.34
CA GLY A 47 -33.77 -24.77 -24.51
C GLY A 47 -33.76 -23.87 -25.74
N VAL A 48 -34.86 -23.16 -26.00
CA VAL A 48 -34.98 -22.19 -27.13
C VAL A 48 -34.05 -21.00 -26.90
N TYR A 49 -34.05 -20.45 -25.70
CA TYR A 49 -33.21 -19.29 -25.39
C TYR A 49 -31.72 -19.64 -25.49
N TYR A 50 -31.23 -20.64 -24.79
CA TYR A 50 -29.80 -21.01 -24.81
C TYR A 50 -29.38 -21.65 -26.12
N GLY A 51 -30.30 -22.23 -26.88
CA GLY A 51 -30.00 -22.85 -28.18
C GLY A 51 -29.92 -21.86 -29.36
N LEU A 52 -30.76 -20.80 -29.32
CA LEU A 52 -30.91 -19.92 -30.49
C LEU A 52 -30.61 -18.44 -30.24
N PHE A 53 -30.81 -17.94 -29.00
CA PHE A 53 -30.74 -16.50 -28.72
C PHE A 53 -29.55 -16.11 -27.86
N ALA A 54 -29.10 -16.97 -26.94
CA ALA A 54 -28.03 -16.63 -26.01
C ALA A 54 -26.71 -16.36 -26.74
N SER A 55 -26.13 -15.18 -26.54
CA SER A 55 -24.87 -14.75 -27.13
C SER A 55 -23.69 -15.37 -26.43
N ASP A 56 -22.69 -15.75 -27.20
CA ASP A 56 -21.43 -16.27 -26.69
C ASP A 56 -20.64 -15.17 -25.97
N GLN A 57 -20.02 -15.53 -24.83
CA GLN A 57 -19.18 -14.63 -24.05
C GLN A 57 -17.78 -15.24 -23.93
N PHE A 58 -16.78 -14.41 -24.19
CA PHE A 58 -15.37 -14.77 -24.25
C PHE A 58 -14.63 -14.18 -23.05
N THR A 59 -13.93 -15.02 -22.28
CA THR A 59 -13.20 -14.61 -21.10
C THR A 59 -11.70 -14.62 -21.37
N SER A 60 -11.10 -13.44 -21.43
CA SER A 60 -9.65 -13.27 -21.45
C SER A 60 -9.09 -13.39 -20.06
N GLN A 61 -8.06 -14.20 -19.89
CA GLN A 61 -7.38 -14.43 -18.61
C GLN A 61 -5.93 -13.98 -18.67
N SER A 62 -5.46 -13.41 -17.57
CA SER A 62 -4.05 -13.07 -17.34
C SER A 62 -3.69 -13.30 -15.89
N SER A 63 -2.40 -13.54 -15.63
CA SER A 63 -1.91 -13.76 -14.27
C SER A 63 -0.75 -12.81 -13.99
N PHE A 64 -0.76 -12.19 -12.82
CA PHE A 64 0.27 -11.26 -12.38
C PHE A 64 0.59 -11.44 -10.90
N VAL A 65 1.75 -10.95 -10.50
CA VAL A 65 2.18 -10.88 -9.10
C VAL A 65 2.72 -9.49 -8.80
N VAL A 66 2.41 -8.97 -7.63
CA VAL A 66 3.03 -7.75 -7.12
C VAL A 66 4.14 -8.16 -6.17
N ARG A 67 5.36 -7.74 -6.46
CA ARG A 67 6.54 -8.07 -5.67
C ARG A 67 7.18 -6.81 -5.13
N SER A 68 7.62 -6.90 -3.85
CA SER A 68 8.57 -5.97 -3.26
C SER A 68 9.96 -6.61 -3.26
N PRO A 69 11.04 -5.89 -3.59
CA PRO A 69 12.38 -6.39 -3.41
C PRO A 69 12.55 -6.77 -1.93
N LYS A 70 12.98 -7.99 -1.66
CA LYS A 70 13.30 -8.41 -0.29
C LYS A 70 14.37 -7.48 0.26
N SER A 71 14.04 -6.69 1.27
CA SER A 71 15.06 -6.01 2.06
C SER A 71 15.88 -7.11 2.75
N GLN A 72 17.08 -7.31 2.28
CA GLN A 72 18.08 -8.15 2.94
C GLN A 72 18.55 -7.35 4.17
N SER A 73 17.71 -7.29 5.21
CA SER A 73 18.09 -6.71 6.48
C SER A 73 19.10 -7.65 7.15
N SER A 74 20.38 -7.37 6.92
CA SER A 74 21.49 -7.90 7.69
C SER A 74 21.53 -7.25 9.09
N PHE A 75 20.47 -7.43 9.89
CA PHE A 75 20.49 -7.06 11.30
C PHE A 75 20.27 -8.29 12.17
N ASN A 76 21.38 -8.70 12.80
CA ASN A 76 21.42 -9.76 13.78
C ASN A 76 20.49 -9.48 14.98
N GLY A 77 19.60 -10.39 15.25
CA GLY A 77 19.08 -10.74 16.58
C GLY A 77 17.82 -10.06 17.08
N LEU A 78 17.55 -8.78 16.86
CA LEU A 78 16.34 -8.07 17.35
C LEU A 78 15.33 -7.74 16.22
N GLY A 79 15.77 -7.74 14.97
CA GLY A 79 14.94 -7.48 13.79
C GLY A 79 14.01 -8.63 13.42
N ALA A 80 14.26 -9.84 13.87
CA ALA A 80 13.44 -11.01 13.55
C ALA A 80 12.04 -10.98 14.19
N ILE A 81 11.89 -10.30 15.33
CA ILE A 81 10.59 -10.16 16.02
C ILE A 81 9.71 -9.11 15.34
N LEU A 82 10.30 -8.09 14.70
CA LEU A 82 9.59 -7.05 13.92
C LEU A 82 9.31 -7.47 12.48
N GLN A 83 9.93 -8.55 11.99
CA GLN A 83 9.77 -9.08 10.63
C GLN A 83 8.41 -9.77 10.40
N GLY A 84 7.64 -10.06 11.45
CA GLY A 84 6.26 -10.55 11.35
C GLY A 84 5.28 -9.58 10.65
N SER A 85 5.62 -8.29 10.55
CA SER A 85 4.80 -7.26 9.91
C SER A 85 5.13 -7.00 8.42
N GLY A 86 6.24 -7.55 7.90
CA GLY A 86 6.64 -7.34 6.50
C GLY A 86 5.81 -8.14 5.48
N PHE A 87 5.27 -9.29 5.89
CA PHE A 87 4.37 -10.10 5.03
C PHE A 87 3.00 -9.47 4.84
N SER A 88 2.49 -8.73 5.83
CA SER A 88 1.20 -8.05 5.72
C SER A 88 1.23 -6.91 4.70
N ARG A 89 2.34 -6.16 4.60
CA ARG A 89 2.43 -5.00 3.71
C ARG A 89 2.38 -5.38 2.22
N ALA A 90 3.05 -6.46 1.81
CA ALA A 90 3.00 -6.94 0.42
C ALA A 90 1.60 -7.45 0.03
N GLN A 91 0.84 -8.03 0.97
CA GLN A 91 -0.54 -8.42 0.74
C GLN A 91 -1.47 -7.20 0.60
N ASP A 92 -1.28 -6.17 1.42
CA ASP A 92 -2.09 -4.94 1.36
C ASP A 92 -1.91 -4.23 0.00
N ASP A 93 -0.69 -4.22 -0.54
CA ASP A 93 -0.39 -3.63 -1.84
C ASP A 93 -1.06 -4.40 -2.99
N ILE A 94 -1.12 -5.74 -2.92
CA ILE A 94 -1.83 -6.57 -3.91
C ILE A 94 -3.32 -6.26 -3.90
N TYR A 95 -3.96 -6.20 -2.72
CA TYR A 95 -5.38 -5.85 -2.60
C TYR A 95 -5.68 -4.45 -3.13
N THR A 96 -4.77 -3.50 -2.93
CA THR A 96 -4.89 -2.14 -3.46
C THR A 96 -4.97 -2.13 -4.99
N VAL A 97 -4.11 -2.91 -5.67
CA VAL A 97 -4.14 -3.02 -7.14
C VAL A 97 -5.41 -3.70 -7.62
N GLN A 98 -5.84 -4.77 -6.96
CA GLN A 98 -7.06 -5.50 -7.31
C GLN A 98 -8.30 -4.61 -7.17
N GLU A 99 -8.44 -3.93 -6.05
CA GLU A 99 -9.56 -3.01 -5.81
C GLU A 99 -9.56 -1.85 -6.82
N TYR A 100 -8.38 -1.33 -7.15
CA TYR A 100 -8.28 -0.31 -8.18
C TYR A 100 -8.77 -0.80 -9.55
N MET A 101 -8.36 -2.01 -10.00
CA MET A 101 -8.77 -2.54 -11.31
C MET A 101 -10.29 -2.75 -11.41
N GLN A 102 -10.97 -3.00 -10.29
CA GLN A 102 -12.43 -3.11 -10.21
C GLN A 102 -13.12 -1.78 -9.89
N SER A 103 -12.35 -0.72 -9.66
CA SER A 103 -12.87 0.58 -9.25
C SER A 103 -13.49 1.36 -10.40
N ARG A 104 -14.31 2.36 -10.03
CA ARG A 104 -14.83 3.35 -10.98
C ARG A 104 -13.71 4.14 -11.66
N SER A 105 -12.62 4.44 -10.96
CA SER A 105 -11.47 5.15 -11.52
C SER A 105 -10.80 4.38 -12.66
N ALA A 106 -10.68 3.05 -12.53
CA ALA A 106 -10.16 2.19 -13.59
C ALA A 106 -11.10 2.16 -14.80
N LEU A 107 -12.42 2.04 -14.56
CA LEU A 107 -13.43 2.11 -15.63
C LEU A 107 -13.37 3.45 -16.37
N ASP A 108 -13.27 4.58 -15.66
CA ASP A 108 -13.17 5.90 -16.28
C ASP A 108 -11.87 6.07 -17.08
N ALA A 109 -10.77 5.51 -16.59
CA ALA A 109 -9.51 5.48 -17.33
C ALA A 109 -9.58 4.59 -18.59
N LEU A 110 -10.32 3.46 -18.54
CA LEU A 110 -10.61 2.64 -19.71
C LEU A 110 -11.47 3.39 -20.73
N ARG A 111 -12.55 4.04 -20.29
CA ARG A 111 -13.46 4.82 -21.14
C ARG A 111 -12.76 5.94 -21.92
N LYS A 112 -11.69 6.51 -21.34
CA LYS A 112 -10.87 7.52 -22.04
C LYS A 112 -10.02 6.92 -23.16
N LYS A 113 -9.68 5.64 -23.09
CA LYS A 113 -8.80 4.96 -24.06
C LYS A 113 -9.56 4.16 -25.12
N MET A 114 -10.75 3.65 -24.77
CA MET A 114 -11.54 2.79 -25.64
C MET A 114 -13.04 2.91 -25.33
N PRO A 115 -13.93 2.65 -26.30
CA PRO A 115 -15.38 2.74 -26.10
C PRO A 115 -15.92 1.51 -25.37
N VAL A 116 -15.48 1.29 -24.10
CA VAL A 116 -15.83 0.08 -23.32
C VAL A 116 -17.34 -0.09 -23.18
N ARG A 117 -18.09 1.02 -23.04
CA ARG A 117 -19.55 0.98 -22.94
C ARG A 117 -20.18 0.41 -24.21
N ASP A 118 -19.71 0.81 -25.39
CA ASP A 118 -20.22 0.34 -26.67
C ASP A 118 -20.01 -1.17 -26.84
N PHE A 119 -18.91 -1.72 -26.33
CA PHE A 119 -18.62 -3.15 -26.37
C PHE A 119 -19.67 -3.99 -25.63
N TYR A 120 -20.25 -3.44 -24.57
CA TYR A 120 -21.26 -4.13 -23.75
C TYR A 120 -22.70 -3.73 -24.08
N GLU A 121 -22.93 -2.61 -24.76
CA GLU A 121 -24.28 -2.10 -25.08
C GLU A 121 -24.75 -2.51 -26.47
N LYS A 122 -23.82 -2.59 -27.45
CA LYS A 122 -24.12 -2.89 -28.85
C LYS A 122 -24.02 -4.36 -29.19
N GLU A 123 -23.17 -5.11 -28.51
CA GLU A 123 -22.98 -6.54 -28.73
C GLU A 123 -23.72 -7.35 -27.64
N GLY A 124 -24.06 -8.60 -27.99
CA GLY A 124 -24.77 -9.49 -27.06
C GLY A 124 -26.30 -9.53 -27.29
N ASP A 125 -26.94 -10.48 -26.62
CA ASP A 125 -28.40 -10.62 -26.62
C ASP A 125 -29.07 -9.65 -25.63
N ILE A 126 -30.39 -9.48 -25.74
CA ILE A 126 -31.17 -8.51 -24.97
C ILE A 126 -31.08 -8.73 -23.44
N PHE A 127 -30.83 -9.95 -22.99
CA PHE A 127 -30.76 -10.29 -21.56
C PHE A 127 -29.36 -10.14 -20.98
N SER A 128 -28.31 -10.45 -21.77
CA SER A 128 -26.93 -10.45 -21.28
C SER A 128 -26.18 -9.17 -21.54
N ARG A 129 -26.56 -8.37 -22.58
CA ARG A 129 -25.95 -7.05 -22.85
C ARG A 129 -26.33 -6.01 -21.81
N PHE A 130 -25.48 -5.02 -21.63
CA PHE A 130 -25.82 -3.86 -20.82
C PHE A 130 -26.99 -3.08 -21.42
N ASN A 131 -27.95 -2.69 -20.58
CA ASN A 131 -29.12 -1.88 -20.97
C ASN A 131 -29.94 -2.46 -22.14
N GLY A 132 -30.03 -3.79 -22.27
CA GLY A 132 -30.72 -4.45 -23.38
C GLY A 132 -32.18 -4.08 -23.54
N PHE A 133 -32.87 -3.73 -22.46
CA PHE A 133 -34.25 -3.26 -22.45
C PHE A 133 -34.39 -1.73 -22.47
N GLY A 134 -33.29 -0.96 -22.48
CA GLY A 134 -33.34 0.51 -22.47
C GLY A 134 -33.78 1.14 -21.13
N LEU A 135 -33.81 0.36 -20.03
CA LEU A 135 -34.37 0.80 -18.72
C LEU A 135 -33.31 1.29 -17.73
N ARG A 136 -32.02 0.97 -17.94
CA ARG A 136 -30.91 1.25 -17.02
C ARG A 136 -29.69 1.74 -17.80
N GLY A 137 -29.76 3.01 -18.23
CA GLY A 137 -28.66 3.63 -18.98
C GLY A 137 -27.71 4.49 -18.12
N GLU A 138 -27.89 4.51 -16.81
CA GLU A 138 -27.09 5.32 -15.88
C GLU A 138 -25.65 4.77 -15.78
N ASP A 139 -24.69 5.65 -15.53
CA ASP A 139 -23.28 5.29 -15.36
C ASP A 139 -23.05 4.40 -14.13
N GLU A 140 -23.87 4.53 -13.08
CA GLU A 140 -23.84 3.66 -11.91
C GLU A 140 -24.22 2.22 -12.24
N ALA A 141 -25.26 2.05 -13.05
CA ALA A 141 -25.68 0.73 -13.50
C ALA A 141 -24.63 0.09 -14.41
N PHE A 142 -23.96 0.90 -15.24
CA PHE A 142 -22.85 0.42 -16.07
C PHE A 142 -21.63 0.00 -15.21
N TYR A 143 -21.32 0.74 -14.14
CA TYR A 143 -20.25 0.36 -13.23
C TYR A 143 -20.53 -0.97 -12.52
N GLN A 144 -21.75 -1.21 -12.06
CA GLN A 144 -22.15 -2.51 -11.48
C GLN A 144 -21.99 -3.64 -12.49
N TYR A 145 -22.48 -3.42 -13.74
CA TYR A 145 -22.33 -4.39 -14.81
C TYR A 145 -20.84 -4.67 -15.14
N TYR A 146 -20.00 -3.64 -15.17
CA TYR A 146 -18.56 -3.79 -15.36
C TYR A 146 -17.92 -4.66 -14.28
N ARG A 147 -18.29 -4.46 -13.02
CA ARG A 147 -17.78 -5.28 -11.90
C ARG A 147 -18.14 -6.76 -12.05
N ASP A 148 -19.30 -7.08 -12.61
CA ASP A 148 -19.69 -8.47 -12.86
C ASP A 148 -18.89 -9.09 -14.03
N LYS A 149 -18.37 -8.27 -14.95
CA LYS A 149 -17.59 -8.70 -16.11
C LYS A 149 -16.08 -8.73 -15.88
N VAL A 150 -15.58 -8.09 -14.83
CA VAL A 150 -14.18 -8.06 -14.44
C VAL A 150 -14.02 -8.71 -13.08
N SER A 151 -13.42 -9.87 -13.03
CA SER A 151 -13.17 -10.59 -11.79
C SER A 151 -11.66 -10.77 -11.57
N ILE A 152 -11.24 -10.62 -10.32
CA ILE A 152 -9.85 -10.86 -9.91
C ILE A 152 -9.87 -11.87 -8.78
N HIS A 153 -9.15 -12.95 -8.97
CA HIS A 153 -8.99 -14.00 -7.96
C HIS A 153 -7.55 -14.03 -7.48
N PHE A 154 -7.36 -13.79 -6.19
CA PHE A 154 -6.05 -13.87 -5.54
C PHE A 154 -5.88 -15.21 -4.84
N ASP A 155 -4.84 -15.93 -5.21
CA ASP A 155 -4.41 -17.12 -4.48
C ASP A 155 -3.37 -16.72 -3.42
N SER A 156 -3.79 -16.76 -2.17
CA SER A 156 -2.93 -16.40 -1.03
C SER A 156 -1.77 -17.37 -0.79
N VAL A 157 -1.82 -18.58 -1.36
CA VAL A 157 -0.75 -19.58 -1.22
C VAL A 157 0.38 -19.31 -2.22
N SER A 158 0.03 -19.07 -3.48
CA SER A 158 1.02 -18.76 -4.53
C SER A 158 1.38 -17.28 -4.61
N GLY A 159 0.54 -16.39 -4.06
CA GLY A 159 0.67 -14.93 -4.20
C GLY A 159 0.32 -14.41 -5.60
N ILE A 160 -0.31 -15.26 -6.44
CA ILE A 160 -0.66 -14.94 -7.82
C ILE A 160 -2.09 -14.38 -7.89
N SER A 161 -2.26 -13.30 -8.61
CA SER A 161 -3.57 -12.72 -8.97
C SER A 161 -3.93 -13.11 -10.38
N ASN A 162 -5.13 -13.67 -10.56
CA ASN A 162 -5.69 -14.01 -11.87
C ASN A 162 -6.78 -13.00 -12.23
N LEU A 163 -6.54 -12.21 -13.27
CA LEU A 163 -7.49 -11.26 -13.81
C LEU A 163 -8.26 -11.94 -14.95
N SER A 164 -9.58 -11.95 -14.85
CA SER A 164 -10.49 -12.47 -15.87
C SER A 164 -11.43 -11.35 -16.34
N VAL A 165 -11.48 -11.13 -17.64
CA VAL A 165 -12.33 -10.13 -18.27
C VAL A 165 -13.21 -10.81 -19.30
N THR A 166 -14.53 -10.69 -19.14
CA THR A 166 -15.55 -11.29 -20.00
C THR A 166 -16.18 -10.21 -20.90
N SER A 167 -16.22 -10.45 -22.22
CA SER A 167 -16.90 -9.62 -23.22
C SER A 167 -17.59 -10.50 -24.25
N PHE A 168 -18.42 -9.90 -25.12
CA PHE A 168 -19.07 -10.62 -26.23
C PHE A 168 -18.12 -10.87 -27.41
N ASN A 169 -16.94 -10.26 -27.41
CA ASN A 169 -15.91 -10.42 -28.44
C ASN A 169 -14.57 -10.77 -27.80
N ALA A 170 -13.91 -11.83 -28.31
CA ALA A 170 -12.61 -12.29 -27.82
C ALA A 170 -11.49 -11.23 -27.91
N GLY A 171 -11.54 -10.38 -28.94
CA GLY A 171 -10.56 -9.30 -29.10
C GLY A 171 -10.78 -8.14 -28.14
N GLU A 172 -12.03 -7.89 -27.75
CA GLU A 172 -12.38 -6.84 -26.77
C GLU A 172 -12.05 -7.25 -25.35
N SER A 173 -12.38 -8.49 -24.96
CA SER A 173 -12.01 -9.02 -23.64
C SER A 173 -10.49 -8.97 -23.44
N GLN A 174 -9.70 -9.32 -24.46
CA GLN A 174 -8.24 -9.22 -24.42
C GLN A 174 -7.76 -7.76 -24.29
N LYS A 175 -8.33 -6.82 -25.08
CA LYS A 175 -7.95 -5.39 -25.01
C LYS A 175 -8.25 -4.77 -23.66
N ILE A 176 -9.40 -5.09 -23.07
CA ILE A 176 -9.77 -4.59 -21.73
C ILE A 176 -8.82 -5.16 -20.68
N ASN A 177 -8.53 -6.46 -20.74
CA ASN A 177 -7.61 -7.13 -19.83
C ASN A 177 -6.19 -6.52 -19.89
N ASP A 178 -5.62 -6.35 -21.10
CA ASP A 178 -4.31 -5.71 -21.31
C ASP A 178 -4.29 -4.26 -20.78
N ALA A 179 -5.36 -3.51 -21.04
CA ALA A 179 -5.46 -2.14 -20.56
C ALA A 179 -5.56 -2.05 -19.03
N LEU A 180 -6.24 -3.00 -18.36
CA LEU A 180 -6.31 -3.07 -16.90
C LEU A 180 -4.96 -3.44 -16.29
N LEU A 181 -4.22 -4.39 -16.86
CA LEU A 181 -2.86 -4.70 -16.40
C LEU A 181 -1.94 -3.48 -16.50
N LYS A 182 -1.96 -2.77 -17.62
CA LYS A 182 -1.20 -1.52 -17.79
C LYS A 182 -1.60 -0.42 -16.81
N GLN A 183 -2.88 -0.33 -16.47
CA GLN A 183 -3.34 0.61 -15.44
C GLN A 183 -2.85 0.21 -14.04
N GLY A 184 -2.83 -1.07 -13.73
CA GLY A 184 -2.26 -1.58 -12.47
C GLY A 184 -0.77 -1.28 -12.34
N GLU A 185 -0.01 -1.43 -13.43
CA GLU A 185 1.41 -1.06 -13.49
C GLU A 185 1.61 0.44 -13.27
N VAL A 186 0.80 1.28 -13.93
CA VAL A 186 0.84 2.75 -13.73
C VAL A 186 0.51 3.12 -12.28
N LEU A 187 -0.48 2.46 -11.66
CA LEU A 187 -0.81 2.69 -10.26
C LEU A 187 0.37 2.36 -9.34
N ILE A 188 0.99 1.20 -9.53
CA ILE A 188 2.17 0.79 -8.74
C ILE A 188 3.31 1.81 -8.88
N ASN A 189 3.59 2.26 -10.10
CA ASN A 189 4.62 3.27 -10.34
C ASN A 189 4.29 4.60 -9.65
N GLN A 190 3.01 5.02 -9.61
CA GLN A 190 2.57 6.20 -8.87
C GLN A 190 2.70 6.03 -7.35
N LEU A 191 2.38 4.85 -6.82
CA LEU A 191 2.55 4.55 -5.39
C LEU A 191 4.03 4.57 -4.98
N ASN A 192 4.89 3.96 -5.80
CA ASN A 192 6.35 3.99 -5.59
C ASN A 192 6.90 5.41 -5.57
N GLU A 193 6.54 6.22 -6.56
CA GLU A 193 7.04 7.60 -6.65
C GLU A 193 6.57 8.45 -5.47
N ARG A 194 5.32 8.28 -5.04
CA ARG A 194 4.80 8.96 -3.85
C ARG A 194 5.53 8.51 -2.58
N ALA A 195 5.68 7.20 -2.38
CA ALA A 195 6.39 6.65 -1.22
C ALA A 195 7.85 7.13 -1.17
N ARG A 196 8.53 7.15 -2.34
CA ARG A 196 9.90 7.67 -2.50
C ARG A 196 9.98 9.14 -2.10
N GLN A 197 9.09 9.97 -2.64
CA GLN A 197 9.05 11.41 -2.35
C GLN A 197 8.76 11.67 -0.87
N ASP A 198 7.82 10.95 -0.26
CA ASP A 198 7.48 11.13 1.15
C ASP A 198 8.65 10.75 2.06
N THR A 199 9.36 9.65 1.76
CA THR A 199 10.53 9.22 2.53
C THR A 199 11.68 10.22 2.45
N ILE A 200 11.99 10.71 1.24
CA ILE A 200 13.05 11.70 1.02
C ILE A 200 12.67 13.04 1.67
N ARG A 201 11.41 13.48 1.52
CA ARG A 201 10.93 14.74 2.10
C ARG A 201 11.06 14.72 3.62
N TYR A 202 10.64 13.67 4.29
CA TYR A 202 10.79 13.54 5.74
C TYR A 202 12.26 13.63 6.19
N ALA A 203 13.16 12.90 5.50
CA ALA A 203 14.58 12.94 5.82
C ALA A 203 15.19 14.34 5.56
N GLN A 204 14.75 15.04 4.51
CA GLN A 204 15.16 16.39 4.21
C GLN A 204 14.67 17.41 5.27
N GLU A 205 13.47 17.25 5.78
CA GLU A 205 12.93 18.08 6.88
C GLU A 205 13.78 17.92 8.15
N VAL A 206 14.26 16.70 8.44
CA VAL A 206 15.18 16.45 9.57
C VAL A 206 16.51 17.18 9.36
N VAL A 207 17.06 17.15 8.14
CA VAL A 207 18.30 17.91 7.81
C VAL A 207 18.07 19.40 7.99
N ASN A 208 17.01 19.96 7.43
CA ASN A 208 16.69 21.39 7.53
C ASN A 208 16.54 21.84 9.00
N SER A 209 15.90 20.99 9.83
CA SER A 209 15.78 21.24 11.27
C SER A 209 17.14 21.22 11.99
N ALA A 210 18.03 20.30 11.59
CA ALA A 210 19.37 20.21 12.15
C ALA A 210 20.26 21.41 11.70
N GLU A 211 20.14 21.86 10.46
CA GLU A 211 20.83 23.07 9.96
C GLU A 211 20.41 24.32 10.73
N GLU A 212 19.12 24.50 11.03
CA GLU A 212 18.67 25.65 11.82
C GLU A 212 19.21 25.61 13.25
N LYS A 213 19.28 24.41 13.86
CA LYS A 213 19.92 24.22 15.19
C LYS A 213 21.41 24.59 15.17
N VAL A 214 22.16 24.19 14.14
CA VAL A 214 23.58 24.56 13.98
C VAL A 214 23.70 26.07 13.88
N LYS A 215 22.87 26.69 13.07
CA LYS A 215 22.85 28.14 12.88
C LYS A 215 22.55 28.90 14.19
N GLU A 216 21.57 28.43 14.96
CA GLU A 216 21.23 29.03 16.27
C GLU A 216 22.37 28.83 17.28
N ALA A 217 22.90 27.60 17.41
CA ALA A 217 23.98 27.31 18.34
C ALA A 217 25.27 28.06 17.98
N SER A 218 25.63 28.14 16.69
CA SER A 218 26.76 28.90 16.20
C SER A 218 26.59 30.42 16.41
N ALA A 219 25.39 30.96 16.23
CA ALA A 219 25.08 32.34 16.54
C ALA A 219 25.20 32.64 18.04
N GLN A 220 24.75 31.74 18.91
CA GLN A 220 24.90 31.86 20.36
C GLN A 220 26.36 31.82 20.79
N LEU A 221 27.16 30.88 20.24
CA LEU A 221 28.59 30.81 20.51
C LEU A 221 29.32 32.10 20.04
N THR A 222 28.99 32.59 18.86
CA THR A 222 29.55 33.84 18.32
C THR A 222 29.18 35.04 19.17
N LYS A 223 27.90 35.17 19.55
CA LYS A 223 27.41 36.21 20.45
C LYS A 223 28.13 36.17 21.80
N PHE A 224 28.32 34.99 22.38
CA PHE A 224 29.06 34.80 23.63
C PHE A 224 30.49 35.29 23.50
N ARG A 225 31.20 34.88 22.43
CA ARG A 225 32.58 35.33 22.13
C ARG A 225 32.71 36.83 22.01
N VAL A 226 31.82 37.47 21.26
CA VAL A 226 31.85 38.90 21.03
C VAL A 226 31.50 39.68 22.32
N SER A 227 30.44 39.28 23.05
CA SER A 227 30.01 39.99 24.26
C SER A 227 30.99 39.93 25.40
N ASN A 228 31.77 38.85 25.51
CA ASN A 228 32.75 38.64 26.56
C ASN A 228 34.19 38.94 26.12
N GLY A 229 34.44 39.34 24.87
CA GLY A 229 35.76 39.57 24.35
C GLY A 229 36.68 38.35 24.34
N ILE A 230 36.09 37.14 24.32
CA ILE A 230 36.81 35.88 24.49
C ILE A 230 36.95 35.20 23.13
N PHE A 231 38.12 35.29 22.51
CA PHE A 231 38.46 34.50 21.32
C PHE A 231 38.95 33.09 21.67
N ASP A 232 39.80 33.01 22.71
CA ASP A 232 40.34 31.75 23.24
C ASP A 232 40.38 31.85 24.78
N LEU A 233 39.49 31.12 25.44
CA LEU A 233 39.39 31.11 26.90
C LEU A 233 40.64 30.55 27.57
N LYS A 234 41.29 29.58 26.96
CA LYS A 234 42.53 28.96 27.47
C LYS A 234 43.69 29.99 27.42
N ALA A 235 43.89 30.65 26.31
CA ALA A 235 44.92 31.67 26.16
C ALA A 235 44.68 32.82 27.15
N GLN A 236 43.45 33.27 27.36
CA GLN A 236 43.12 34.31 28.33
C GLN A 236 43.37 33.87 29.77
N SER A 237 43.03 32.64 30.11
CA SER A 237 43.30 32.03 31.45
C SER A 237 44.82 31.98 31.70
N ASP A 238 45.62 31.53 30.74
CA ASP A 238 47.05 31.41 30.85
C ASP A 238 47.72 32.77 31.07
N VAL A 239 47.23 33.82 30.39
CA VAL A 239 47.72 35.20 30.58
C VAL A 239 47.36 35.74 31.99
N GLN A 240 46.18 35.52 32.47
CA GLN A 240 45.77 36.00 33.84
C GLN A 240 46.51 35.21 34.94
N MET A 241 46.63 33.88 34.78
CA MET A 241 47.45 33.06 35.72
C MET A 241 48.87 33.49 35.73
N GLY A 242 49.46 33.82 34.54
CA GLY A 242 50.83 34.34 34.41
C GLY A 242 51.01 35.72 35.12
N LEU A 243 49.97 36.59 35.06
CA LEU A 243 49.98 37.85 35.80
C LEU A 243 49.97 37.63 37.33
N VAL A 244 49.10 36.72 37.82
CA VAL A 244 49.06 36.40 39.25
C VAL A 244 50.42 35.83 39.72
N SER A 245 51.04 34.94 38.94
CA SER A 245 52.37 34.38 39.25
C SER A 245 53.43 35.51 39.37
N LYS A 246 53.48 36.45 38.44
CA LYS A 246 54.41 37.60 38.50
C LYS A 246 54.18 38.46 39.76
N LEU A 247 52.89 38.76 40.09
CA LEU A 247 52.60 39.51 41.30
C LEU A 247 53.00 38.75 42.59
N GLN A 248 52.86 37.43 42.60
CA GLN A 248 53.34 36.59 43.69
C GLN A 248 54.86 36.58 43.83
N ASP A 249 55.58 36.49 42.72
CA ASP A 249 57.05 36.60 42.71
C ASP A 249 57.51 37.95 43.23
N GLU A 250 56.85 39.07 42.80
CA GLU A 250 57.18 40.40 43.36
C GLU A 250 56.85 40.51 44.88
N LEU A 251 55.75 39.93 45.29
CA LEU A 251 55.38 39.89 46.70
C LEU A 251 56.47 39.15 47.56
N ILE A 252 56.95 37.99 47.07
CA ILE A 252 58.01 37.26 47.75
C ILE A 252 59.28 38.08 47.85
N VAL A 253 59.68 38.79 46.79
CA VAL A 253 60.84 39.70 46.82
C VAL A 253 60.66 40.81 47.88
N ILE A 254 59.50 41.50 47.91
CA ILE A 254 59.22 42.57 48.88
C ILE A 254 59.18 42.04 50.31
N GLN A 255 58.62 40.86 50.56
CA GLN A 255 58.63 40.24 51.87
C GLN A 255 60.03 39.93 52.33
N THR A 256 60.86 39.35 51.45
CA THR A 256 62.25 39.01 51.76
C THR A 256 63.05 40.28 52.12
N GLN A 257 62.84 41.37 51.30
CA GLN A 257 63.49 42.67 51.59
C GLN A 257 63.02 43.24 52.94
N LEU A 258 61.72 43.19 53.24
CA LEU A 258 61.15 43.66 54.48
C LEU A 258 61.73 42.90 55.67
N ASP A 259 61.82 41.56 55.58
CA ASP A 259 62.37 40.73 56.66
C ASP A 259 63.87 40.97 56.89
N GLN A 260 64.64 41.14 55.82
CA GLN A 260 66.05 41.52 55.91
C GLN A 260 66.28 42.86 56.55
N VAL A 261 65.50 43.92 56.14
CA VAL A 261 65.67 45.26 56.66
C VAL A 261 65.21 45.26 58.14
N LYS A 262 64.15 44.60 58.54
CA LYS A 262 63.68 44.46 59.91
C LYS A 262 64.69 43.76 60.83
N ALA A 263 65.37 42.72 60.29
CA ALA A 263 66.37 41.96 61.09
C ALA A 263 67.64 42.74 61.35
N VAL A 264 68.06 43.64 60.42
CA VAL A 264 69.33 44.37 60.51
C VAL A 264 69.12 45.77 61.10
N THR A 265 68.01 46.48 60.77
CA THR A 265 67.76 47.86 61.16
C THR A 265 66.28 48.06 61.43
N PRO A 266 65.73 47.72 62.65
CA PRO A 266 64.33 47.78 63.00
C PRO A 266 63.67 49.17 62.90
N GLU A 267 64.43 50.27 62.94
CA GLU A 267 63.94 51.66 62.84
C GLU A 267 64.20 52.29 61.46
N ASN A 268 64.43 51.47 60.45
CA ASN A 268 64.70 51.93 59.09
C ASN A 268 63.51 52.69 58.49
N PRO A 269 63.67 53.95 58.01
CA PRO A 269 62.54 54.71 57.40
C PRO A 269 61.93 54.11 56.13
N GLN A 270 62.54 53.05 55.54
CA GLN A 270 62.02 52.36 54.34
C GLN A 270 60.95 51.30 54.74
N ILE A 271 60.87 50.83 56.03
CA ILE A 271 59.96 49.80 56.49
C ILE A 271 58.50 50.13 56.23
N PRO A 272 57.98 51.37 56.47
CA PRO A 272 56.60 51.71 56.20
C PRO A 272 56.25 51.64 54.70
N GLY A 273 57.20 52.02 53.85
CA GLY A 273 57.06 51.97 52.37
C GLY A 273 56.95 50.52 51.86
N LEU A 274 57.81 49.61 52.37
CA LEU A 274 57.78 48.20 52.01
C LEU A 274 56.49 47.52 52.52
N ILE A 275 56.03 47.81 53.72
CA ILE A 275 54.72 47.35 54.22
C ILE A 275 53.55 47.82 53.35
N ALA A 276 53.55 49.08 52.97
CA ALA A 276 52.53 49.62 52.06
C ALA A 276 52.54 48.90 50.69
N ARG A 277 53.73 48.60 50.17
CA ARG A 277 53.89 47.86 48.89
C ARG A 277 53.42 46.43 49.03
N GLU A 278 53.81 45.74 50.08
CA GLU A 278 53.35 44.38 50.40
C GLU A 278 51.80 44.33 50.46
N LYS A 279 51.19 45.26 51.20
CA LYS A 279 49.73 45.33 51.32
C LYS A 279 49.06 45.59 50.00
N SER A 280 49.64 46.43 49.14
CA SER A 280 49.13 46.73 47.80
C SER A 280 49.17 45.49 46.90
N LEU A 281 50.32 44.77 46.87
CA LEU A 281 50.48 43.52 46.10
C LEU A 281 49.49 42.45 46.57
N ARG A 282 49.34 42.27 47.87
CA ARG A 282 48.35 41.31 48.41
C ARG A 282 46.94 41.66 47.98
N LYS A 283 46.58 42.94 47.99
CA LYS A 283 45.29 43.43 47.54
C LYS A 283 45.07 43.11 46.04
N GLU A 284 46.09 43.42 45.23
CA GLU A 284 46.09 43.19 43.78
C GLU A 284 45.94 41.71 43.43
N ILE A 285 46.74 40.85 44.06
CA ILE A 285 46.66 39.39 43.94
C ILE A 285 45.26 38.90 44.32
N SER A 286 44.69 39.38 45.47
CA SER A 286 43.37 39.00 45.89
C SER A 286 42.28 39.45 44.89
N GLN A 287 42.44 40.62 44.27
CA GLN A 287 41.51 41.11 43.23
C GLN A 287 41.62 40.28 41.94
N GLN A 288 42.84 39.96 41.48
CA GLN A 288 43.06 39.08 40.33
C GLN A 288 42.53 37.66 40.59
N MET A 289 42.79 37.10 41.76
CA MET A 289 42.28 35.79 42.13
C MET A 289 40.73 35.76 42.21
N LYS A 290 40.10 36.83 42.68
CA LYS A 290 38.61 36.95 42.64
C LYS A 290 38.08 37.06 41.24
N ALA A 291 38.79 37.74 40.34
CA ALA A 291 38.43 37.82 38.91
C ALA A 291 38.52 36.44 38.22
N ILE A 292 39.47 35.59 38.66
CA ILE A 292 39.63 34.25 38.09
C ILE A 292 38.62 33.25 38.71
N SER A 293 38.54 33.18 40.06
CA SER A 293 37.81 32.11 40.77
C SER A 293 36.62 32.60 41.61
N GLY A 294 36.34 33.88 41.62
CA GLY A 294 35.24 34.46 42.41
C GLY A 294 33.86 34.09 41.89
N GLY A 295 32.86 33.90 42.80
CA GLY A 295 31.50 33.50 42.44
C GLY A 295 30.60 34.59 41.83
N GLY A 296 31.19 35.66 41.25
CA GLY A 296 30.45 36.73 40.55
C GLY A 296 30.20 36.40 39.09
N GLU A 297 29.15 36.98 38.48
CA GLU A 297 28.78 36.73 37.07
C GLU A 297 29.90 37.07 36.06
N GLY A 298 30.88 37.90 36.42
CA GLY A 298 32.03 38.26 35.59
C GLY A 298 33.31 37.44 35.86
N SER A 299 33.28 36.37 36.71
CA SER A 299 34.49 35.59 36.97
C SER A 299 34.84 34.71 35.78
N LEU A 300 36.17 34.52 35.55
CA LEU A 300 36.64 33.67 34.44
C LEU A 300 36.13 32.23 34.56
N SER A 301 35.95 31.74 35.78
CA SER A 301 35.40 30.39 36.03
C SER A 301 33.95 30.26 35.56
N ASN A 302 33.08 31.27 35.83
CA ASN A 302 31.70 31.24 35.37
C ASN A 302 31.62 31.43 33.85
N GLN A 303 32.46 32.33 33.28
CA GLN A 303 32.57 32.48 31.83
C GLN A 303 33.09 31.21 31.14
N ALA A 304 33.98 30.45 31.78
CA ALA A 304 34.46 29.15 31.30
C ALA A 304 33.35 28.13 31.26
N ALA A 305 32.55 28.03 32.31
CA ALA A 305 31.44 27.09 32.38
C ALA A 305 30.39 27.39 31.31
N GLU A 306 30.03 28.68 31.13
CA GLU A 306 29.04 29.09 30.13
C GLU A 306 29.59 28.95 28.69
N TYR A 307 30.86 29.28 28.43
CA TYR A 307 31.52 29.00 27.16
C TYR A 307 31.48 27.51 26.81
N GLN A 308 31.84 26.65 27.78
CA GLN A 308 31.85 25.22 27.58
C GLN A 308 30.44 24.68 27.24
N ARG A 309 29.40 25.19 27.88
CA ARG A 309 28.01 24.84 27.60
C ARG A 309 27.65 25.19 26.16
N VAL A 310 27.85 26.45 25.76
CA VAL A 310 27.49 26.93 24.40
C VAL A 310 28.34 26.25 23.33
N TYR A 311 29.62 25.98 23.63
CA TYR A 311 30.51 25.24 22.74
C TYR A 311 30.03 23.80 22.50
N LEU A 312 29.66 23.08 23.59
CA LEU A 312 29.12 21.72 23.50
C LEU A 312 27.77 21.69 22.78
N GLU A 313 26.92 22.69 22.97
CA GLU A 313 25.66 22.80 22.22
C GLU A 313 25.93 22.94 20.71
N ASN A 314 26.90 23.77 20.31
CA ASN A 314 27.30 23.89 18.90
C ASN A 314 27.88 22.58 18.35
N GLU A 315 28.79 21.93 19.08
CA GLU A 315 29.37 20.64 18.66
C GLU A 315 28.30 19.53 18.54
N LEU A 316 27.34 19.50 19.48
CA LEU A 316 26.23 18.57 19.42
C LEU A 316 25.33 18.82 18.20
N ALA A 317 25.02 20.09 17.90
CA ALA A 317 24.23 20.46 16.74
C ALA A 317 24.92 20.05 15.44
N GLU A 318 26.24 20.29 15.31
CA GLU A 318 27.03 19.86 14.14
C GLU A 318 27.03 18.32 13.97
N LYS A 319 27.16 17.57 15.06
CA LYS A 319 27.06 16.10 15.03
C LYS A 319 25.67 15.63 14.65
N GLN A 320 24.60 16.31 15.13
CA GLN A 320 23.24 16.01 14.74
C GLN A 320 23.02 16.27 13.24
N LEU A 321 23.54 17.35 12.68
CA LEU A 321 23.49 17.64 11.26
C LEU A 321 24.20 16.57 10.44
N ALA A 322 25.42 16.18 10.81
CA ALA A 322 26.15 15.12 10.12
C ALA A 322 25.39 13.78 10.14
N ALA A 323 24.77 13.43 11.27
CA ALA A 323 23.93 12.23 11.40
C ALA A 323 22.66 12.34 10.52
N ALA A 324 22.00 13.52 10.49
CA ALA A 324 20.82 13.78 9.65
C ALA A 324 21.15 13.66 8.16
N MET A 325 22.29 14.19 7.71
CA MET A 325 22.75 14.06 6.31
C MET A 325 23.04 12.60 5.94
N THR A 326 23.66 11.83 6.83
CA THR A 326 23.88 10.38 6.62
C THR A 326 22.54 9.64 6.55
N SER A 327 21.58 10.02 7.40
CA SER A 327 20.23 9.44 7.37
C SER A 327 19.50 9.77 6.07
N LEU A 328 19.63 10.98 5.53
CA LEU A 328 19.06 11.39 4.24
C LEU A 328 19.63 10.54 3.10
N GLU A 329 20.94 10.33 3.04
CA GLU A 329 21.55 9.48 2.02
C GLU A 329 21.10 8.02 2.15
N SER A 330 20.97 7.52 3.38
CA SER A 330 20.40 6.20 3.63
C SER A 330 18.93 6.09 3.20
N ALA A 331 18.13 7.13 3.47
CA ALA A 331 16.73 7.20 3.07
C ALA A 331 16.56 7.22 1.54
N LYS A 332 17.42 7.94 0.81
CA LYS A 332 17.45 7.93 -0.66
C LYS A 332 17.76 6.54 -1.19
N ALA A 333 18.81 5.90 -0.67
CA ALA A 333 19.20 4.56 -1.09
C ALA A 333 18.12 3.51 -0.80
N GLU A 334 17.45 3.62 0.33
CA GLU A 334 16.35 2.71 0.71
C GLU A 334 15.09 2.96 -0.13
N ALA A 335 14.74 4.21 -0.40
CA ALA A 335 13.62 4.59 -1.26
C ALA A 335 13.78 4.06 -2.70
N ASP A 336 15.01 4.02 -3.22
CA ASP A 336 15.31 3.43 -4.53
C ASP A 336 15.27 1.89 -4.53
N ARG A 337 15.49 1.26 -3.37
CA ARG A 337 15.42 -0.20 -3.23
C ARG A 337 14.02 -0.73 -3.01
N GLN A 338 13.15 0.01 -2.31
CA GLN A 338 11.80 -0.44 -1.92
C GLN A 338 10.76 -0.17 -3.00
N GLN A 339 11.08 -0.39 -4.27
CA GLN A 339 10.11 -0.23 -5.36
C GLN A 339 9.29 -1.51 -5.54
N LEU A 340 7.97 -1.37 -5.43
CA LEU A 340 7.03 -2.40 -5.86
C LEU A 340 7.06 -2.54 -7.38
N TYR A 341 6.89 -3.75 -7.89
CA TYR A 341 6.68 -3.95 -9.32
C TYR A 341 5.62 -5.00 -9.58
N LEU A 342 4.83 -4.77 -10.62
CA LEU A 342 3.87 -5.71 -11.14
C LEU A 342 4.57 -6.55 -12.21
N GLU A 343 4.71 -7.85 -11.96
CA GLU A 343 5.26 -8.80 -12.92
C GLU A 343 4.13 -9.61 -13.54
N VAL A 344 3.97 -9.51 -14.85
CA VAL A 344 2.98 -10.28 -15.60
C VAL A 344 3.52 -11.67 -15.88
N ILE A 345 2.92 -12.69 -15.24
CA ILE A 345 3.30 -14.09 -15.40
C ILE A 345 2.72 -14.64 -16.72
N SER A 346 1.45 -14.35 -16.97
CA SER A 346 0.73 -14.75 -18.18
C SER A 346 0.06 -13.56 -18.81
N GLN A 347 0.39 -13.30 -20.07
CA GLN A 347 -0.23 -12.23 -20.87
C GLN A 347 -1.71 -12.52 -21.14
N PRO A 348 -2.56 -11.49 -21.32
CA PRO A 348 -3.95 -11.66 -21.70
C PRO A 348 -4.11 -12.51 -22.95
N ASN A 349 -4.75 -13.66 -22.82
CA ASN A 349 -5.03 -14.53 -23.94
C ASN A 349 -6.21 -14.00 -24.77
N LYS A 350 -6.22 -14.30 -26.06
CA LYS A 350 -7.40 -14.15 -26.91
C LYS A 350 -8.12 -15.50 -26.92
N PRO A 351 -9.27 -15.64 -26.24
CA PRO A 351 -9.99 -16.90 -26.19
C PRO A 351 -10.54 -17.26 -27.59
N ASP A 352 -10.41 -18.50 -27.99
CA ASP A 352 -10.95 -19.07 -29.23
C ASP A 352 -12.30 -19.76 -29.02
N LEU A 353 -12.63 -20.10 -27.76
CA LEU A 353 -13.90 -20.72 -27.36
C LEU A 353 -14.65 -19.81 -26.39
N ALA A 354 -15.97 -19.78 -26.53
CA ALA A 354 -16.83 -19.09 -25.58
C ALA A 354 -16.85 -19.84 -24.24
N HIS A 355 -16.68 -19.11 -23.15
CA HIS A 355 -16.72 -19.64 -21.80
C HIS A 355 -18.15 -19.70 -21.26
N GLU A 356 -18.98 -18.75 -21.60
CA GLU A 356 -20.39 -18.64 -21.20
C GLU A 356 -21.28 -18.38 -22.43
N PRO A 357 -22.59 -18.76 -22.36
CA PRO A 357 -23.21 -19.55 -21.31
C PRO A 357 -22.92 -21.04 -21.45
N ASN A 358 -22.82 -21.77 -20.35
CA ASN A 358 -22.78 -23.24 -20.35
C ASN A 358 -24.17 -23.78 -20.74
N ARG A 359 -24.47 -23.82 -22.04
CA ARG A 359 -25.81 -24.07 -22.61
C ARG A 359 -26.47 -25.32 -22.05
N LEU A 360 -25.78 -26.47 -22.09
CA LEU A 360 -26.28 -27.73 -21.60
C LEU A 360 -26.54 -27.71 -20.08
N TYR A 361 -25.59 -27.17 -19.33
CA TYR A 361 -25.71 -27.05 -17.87
C TYR A 361 -26.93 -26.21 -17.47
N ASN A 362 -27.14 -25.05 -18.09
CA ASN A 362 -28.24 -24.16 -17.78
C ASN A 362 -29.62 -24.78 -18.12
N ILE A 363 -29.72 -25.52 -19.20
CA ILE A 363 -30.96 -26.26 -19.57
C ILE A 363 -31.24 -27.35 -18.55
N VAL A 364 -30.24 -28.16 -18.18
CA VAL A 364 -30.38 -29.23 -17.18
C VAL A 364 -30.70 -28.65 -15.80
N ALA A 365 -30.03 -27.57 -15.42
CA ALA A 365 -30.31 -26.87 -14.15
C ALA A 365 -31.78 -26.37 -14.09
N THR A 366 -32.27 -25.76 -15.17
CA THR A 366 -33.69 -25.31 -15.27
C THR A 366 -34.65 -26.50 -15.13
N PHE A 367 -34.34 -27.63 -15.75
CA PHE A 367 -35.14 -28.84 -15.64
C PHE A 367 -35.20 -29.40 -14.19
N VAL A 368 -34.03 -29.50 -13.52
CA VAL A 368 -33.94 -29.97 -12.13
C VAL A 368 -34.68 -29.04 -11.17
N ILE A 369 -34.51 -27.72 -11.31
CA ILE A 369 -35.24 -26.75 -10.49
C ILE A 369 -36.74 -26.86 -10.74
N GLY A 370 -37.17 -27.02 -12.00
CA GLY A 370 -38.56 -27.27 -12.36
C GLY A 370 -39.15 -28.52 -11.66
N LEU A 371 -38.40 -29.63 -11.59
CA LEU A 371 -38.79 -30.84 -10.87
C LEU A 371 -38.94 -30.62 -9.37
N ILE A 372 -38.06 -29.88 -8.75
CA ILE A 372 -38.14 -29.56 -7.31
C ILE A 372 -39.42 -28.72 -7.04
N VAL A 373 -39.64 -27.67 -7.85
CA VAL A 373 -40.85 -26.85 -7.75
C VAL A 373 -42.12 -27.65 -7.97
N TYR A 374 -42.11 -28.60 -8.93
CA TYR A 374 -43.21 -29.50 -9.17
C TYR A 374 -43.50 -30.38 -7.94
N GLY A 375 -42.48 -30.99 -7.33
CA GLY A 375 -42.62 -31.81 -6.12
C GLY A 375 -43.27 -31.04 -4.97
N ILE A 376 -42.79 -29.81 -4.72
CA ILE A 376 -43.36 -28.91 -3.69
C ILE A 376 -44.83 -28.59 -3.99
N ALA A 377 -45.13 -28.26 -5.24
CA ALA A 377 -46.48 -27.89 -5.65
C ALA A 377 -47.47 -29.09 -5.55
N VAL A 378 -47.01 -30.31 -5.85
CA VAL A 378 -47.81 -31.53 -5.68
C VAL A 378 -48.11 -31.76 -4.22
N LEU A 379 -47.11 -31.64 -3.32
CA LEU A 379 -47.30 -31.82 -1.88
C LEU A 379 -48.27 -30.79 -1.31
N LEU A 380 -48.15 -29.54 -1.71
CA LEU A 380 -49.07 -28.45 -1.30
C LEU A 380 -50.52 -28.76 -1.76
N THR A 381 -50.68 -29.16 -3.03
CA THR A 381 -52.04 -29.48 -3.54
C THR A 381 -52.63 -30.73 -2.88
N ALA A 382 -51.82 -31.71 -2.52
CA ALA A 382 -52.23 -32.90 -1.75
C ALA A 382 -52.70 -32.50 -0.34
N SER A 383 -51.91 -31.69 0.38
CA SER A 383 -52.21 -31.18 1.71
C SER A 383 -53.53 -30.34 1.75
N ILE A 384 -53.73 -29.47 0.75
CA ILE A 384 -54.97 -28.70 0.66
C ILE A 384 -56.17 -29.58 0.39
N ARG A 385 -56.03 -30.65 -0.38
CA ARG A 385 -57.13 -31.60 -0.64
C ARG A 385 -57.50 -32.41 0.59
N GLU A 386 -56.50 -32.81 1.38
CA GLU A 386 -56.71 -33.55 2.63
C GLU A 386 -57.40 -32.71 3.71
N HIS A 387 -57.10 -31.43 3.76
CA HIS A 387 -57.76 -30.49 4.71
C HIS A 387 -59.19 -30.06 4.29
N LYS A 388 -59.60 -30.35 3.06
CA LYS A 388 -60.91 -29.95 2.51
C LYS A 388 -61.98 -31.08 2.53
N ASN A 389 -61.53 -32.29 2.86
CA ASN A 389 -62.38 -33.47 3.13
C ASN A 389 -62.45 -33.70 4.64
#